data_f5397a0cc96ebbe895223948b1d24ba8
#
_entry.id   f5397a0cc96ebbe895223948b1d24ba8
#
_cell.length_a   1.000
_cell.length_b   1.000
_cell.length_c   1.000
_cell.angle_alpha   90.00
_cell.angle_beta   90.00
_cell.angle_gamma   90.00
#
_symmetry.space_group_name_H-M   'P 1'
#
loop_
_entity.id
_entity.type
_entity.pdbx_description
1 polymer ?
#
loop_
_entity_poly.entity_id
_entity_poly.type
_entity_poly.pdbx_seq_one_letter_code
_entity_poly.pdbx_strand_id
1 'polypeptide(L)'
;MASWISRIIKGMIIALGFILPGVSGGVLAAILGIYERLIGFLANIRKDFKENFLYFVPVGIGGILGIALFSFPVEFLLQHFQVPVLWAFAGAIVGTIPSLLKESTQKSKRDSIDLAWLIGTFIISGLLLYNLSDLVGTLPATFASFVLAGALIALGVLVPG
;
A
#
# COMPACT_ATOMS: atom_id res chain seq x y z
N MET A 1 -20.61 14.51 11.27
CA MET A 1 -19.70 14.72 10.12
C MET A 1 -18.28 14.88 10.66
N ALA A 2 -17.32 14.08 10.18
CA ALA A 2 -15.94 14.28 10.58
C ALA A 2 -15.46 15.66 10.10
N SER A 3 -14.84 16.44 10.98
CA SER A 3 -14.29 17.75 10.63
C SER A 3 -13.20 17.61 9.56
N TRP A 4 -12.90 18.68 8.82
CA TRP A 4 -11.79 18.71 7.87
C TRP A 4 -10.47 18.23 8.50
N ILE A 5 -10.22 18.70 9.72
CA ILE A 5 -9.03 18.33 10.51
C ILE A 5 -8.97 16.82 10.76
N SER A 6 -10.09 16.21 11.16
CA SER A 6 -10.14 14.75 11.37
C SER A 6 -9.80 13.97 10.09
N ARG A 7 -10.24 14.44 8.91
CA ARG A 7 -9.92 13.79 7.63
C ARG A 7 -8.45 13.98 7.24
N ILE A 8 -7.86 15.13 7.54
CA ILE A 8 -6.40 15.34 7.36
C ILE A 8 -5.63 14.37 8.24
N ILE A 9 -5.97 14.26 9.53
CA ILE A 9 -5.31 13.32 10.45
C ILE A 9 -5.46 11.87 9.96
N LYS A 10 -6.65 11.48 9.51
CA LYS A 10 -6.86 10.14 8.93
C LYS A 10 -5.97 9.90 7.71
N GLY A 11 -5.84 10.88 6.82
CA GLY A 11 -4.94 10.82 5.68
C GLY A 11 -3.48 10.65 6.09
N MET A 12 -3.03 11.38 7.12
CA MET A 12 -1.68 11.24 7.66
C MET A 12 -1.42 9.83 8.22
N ILE A 13 -2.39 9.26 8.94
CA ILE A 13 -2.27 7.90 9.48
C ILE A 13 -2.22 6.87 8.34
N ILE A 14 -3.04 7.03 7.30
CA ILE A 14 -3.01 6.15 6.13
C ILE A 14 -1.65 6.21 5.42
N ALA A 15 -1.01 7.38 5.39
CA ALA A 15 0.31 7.57 4.81
C ALA A 15 1.39 6.69 5.45
N LEU A 16 1.28 6.34 6.74
CA LEU A 16 2.19 5.39 7.39
C LEU A 16 2.18 4.02 6.71
N GLY A 17 1.02 3.59 6.19
CA GLY A 17 0.89 2.33 5.47
C GLY A 17 1.58 2.31 4.10
N PHE A 18 2.01 3.45 3.58
CA PHE A 18 2.80 3.55 2.35
C PHE A 18 4.31 3.64 2.64
N ILE A 19 4.68 4.05 3.85
CA ILE A 19 6.09 4.25 4.23
C ILE A 19 6.62 3.02 4.96
N LEU A 20 5.78 2.42 5.83
CA LEU A 20 6.21 1.30 6.68
C LEU A 20 5.85 -0.03 6.02
N PRO A 21 6.84 -0.88 5.68
CA PRO A 21 6.58 -2.24 5.20
C PRO A 21 5.85 -3.07 6.26
N GLY A 22 4.95 -3.93 5.81
CA GLY A 22 4.10 -4.74 6.71
C GLY A 22 2.86 -4.01 7.25
N VAL A 23 2.73 -2.71 7.00
CA VAL A 23 1.52 -1.95 7.33
C VAL A 23 0.77 -1.62 6.04
N SER A 24 -0.44 -2.12 5.90
CA SER A 24 -1.26 -1.86 4.72
C SER A 24 -2.03 -0.55 4.86
N GLY A 25 -1.76 0.42 3.95
CA GLY A 25 -2.53 1.66 3.88
C GLY A 25 -4.01 1.43 3.60
N GLY A 26 -4.36 0.39 2.84
CA GLY A 26 -5.74 -0.03 2.59
C GLY A 26 -6.44 -0.51 3.87
N VAL A 27 -5.77 -1.31 4.68
CA VAL A 27 -6.30 -1.75 6.00
C VAL A 27 -6.48 -0.55 6.93
N LEU A 28 -5.53 0.38 6.99
CA LEU A 28 -5.69 1.61 7.77
C LEU A 28 -6.87 2.44 7.28
N ALA A 29 -7.05 2.56 5.96
CA ALA A 29 -8.18 3.27 5.38
C ALA A 29 -9.51 2.60 5.73
N ALA A 30 -9.57 1.26 5.79
CA ALA A 30 -10.74 0.49 6.18
C ALA A 30 -11.06 0.71 7.68
N ILE A 31 -10.09 0.58 8.56
CA ILE A 31 -10.25 0.82 10.01
C ILE A 31 -10.74 2.26 10.27
N LEU A 32 -10.24 3.23 9.52
CA LEU A 32 -10.62 4.63 9.65
C LEU A 32 -11.96 4.97 8.95
N GLY A 33 -12.61 3.99 8.30
CA GLY A 33 -13.90 4.15 7.62
C GLY A 33 -13.83 5.02 6.35
N ILE A 34 -12.68 5.02 5.67
CA ILE A 34 -12.47 5.78 4.41
C ILE A 34 -12.56 4.86 3.20
N TYR A 35 -12.15 3.60 3.35
CA TYR A 35 -12.00 2.66 2.24
C TYR A 35 -13.30 2.37 1.49
N GLU A 36 -14.39 2.09 2.20
CA GLU A 36 -15.69 1.79 1.58
C GLU A 36 -16.18 2.98 0.72
N ARG A 37 -16.04 4.21 1.24
CA ARG A 37 -16.42 5.41 0.50
C ARG A 37 -15.52 5.61 -0.73
N LEU A 38 -14.23 5.29 -0.63
CA LEU A 38 -13.28 5.37 -1.73
C LEU A 38 -13.67 4.40 -2.86
N ILE A 39 -13.92 3.15 -2.53
CA ILE A 39 -14.34 2.14 -3.51
C ILE A 39 -15.69 2.51 -4.14
N GLY A 40 -16.66 2.96 -3.34
CA GLY A 40 -17.95 3.43 -3.84
C GLY A 40 -17.81 4.61 -4.80
N PHE A 41 -16.93 5.55 -4.52
CA PHE A 41 -16.62 6.69 -5.41
C PHE A 41 -15.95 6.24 -6.70
N LEU A 42 -14.96 5.34 -6.61
CA LEU A 42 -14.26 4.83 -7.80
C LEU A 42 -15.17 3.97 -8.70
N ALA A 43 -16.08 3.21 -8.11
CA ALA A 43 -17.07 2.41 -8.86
C ALA A 43 -18.04 3.27 -9.67
N ASN A 44 -18.36 4.47 -9.18
CA ASN A 44 -19.30 5.41 -9.83
C ASN A 44 -18.80 6.85 -9.73
N ILE A 45 -17.70 7.16 -10.38
CA ILE A 45 -17.03 8.48 -10.30
C ILE A 45 -17.98 9.64 -10.64
N ARG A 46 -18.93 9.42 -11.55
CA ARG A 46 -19.89 10.47 -11.99
C ARG A 46 -20.98 10.74 -10.96
N LYS A 47 -21.26 9.79 -10.07
CA LYS A 47 -22.28 9.95 -9.04
C LYS A 47 -21.68 10.71 -7.87
N ASP A 48 -22.32 11.84 -7.51
CA ASP A 48 -21.93 12.70 -6.39
C ASP A 48 -20.44 13.12 -6.42
N PHE A 49 -19.90 13.34 -7.63
CA PHE A 49 -18.48 13.64 -7.84
C PHE A 49 -17.98 14.78 -6.94
N LYS A 50 -18.71 15.92 -6.93
CA LYS A 50 -18.30 17.10 -6.17
C LYS A 50 -18.25 16.82 -4.66
N GLU A 51 -19.24 16.11 -4.14
CA GLU A 51 -19.29 15.78 -2.71
C GLU A 51 -18.15 14.85 -2.31
N ASN A 52 -17.93 13.79 -3.09
CA ASN A 52 -16.86 12.84 -2.84
C ASN A 52 -15.47 13.46 -3.03
N PHE A 53 -15.30 14.27 -4.07
CA PHE A 53 -14.05 14.99 -4.29
C PHE A 53 -13.71 15.89 -3.09
N LEU A 54 -14.66 16.74 -2.64
CA LEU A 54 -14.47 17.58 -1.45
C LEU A 54 -14.28 16.79 -0.16
N TYR A 55 -14.77 15.55 -0.10
CA TYR A 55 -14.51 14.66 1.02
C TYR A 55 -13.06 14.16 1.01
N PHE A 56 -12.52 13.81 -0.16
CA PHE A 56 -11.19 13.23 -0.28
C PHE A 56 -10.07 14.26 -0.32
N VAL A 57 -10.35 15.53 -0.67
CA VAL A 57 -9.33 16.59 -0.66
C VAL A 57 -8.59 16.68 0.68
N PRO A 58 -9.23 16.80 1.85
CA PRO A 58 -8.50 16.84 3.12
C PRO A 58 -7.77 15.53 3.44
N VAL A 59 -8.29 14.37 3.02
CA VAL A 59 -7.60 13.08 3.16
C VAL A 59 -6.32 13.06 2.32
N GLY A 60 -6.40 13.51 1.08
CA GLY A 60 -5.23 13.62 0.19
C GLY A 60 -4.18 14.59 0.71
N ILE A 61 -4.59 15.78 1.19
CA ILE A 61 -3.69 16.73 1.84
C ILE A 61 -3.02 16.07 3.05
N GLY A 62 -3.79 15.38 3.89
CA GLY A 62 -3.26 14.63 5.02
C GLY A 62 -2.27 13.55 4.59
N GLY A 63 -2.56 12.83 3.50
CA GLY A 63 -1.66 11.83 2.92
C GLY A 63 -0.30 12.43 2.51
N ILE A 64 -0.33 13.54 1.78
CA ILE A 64 0.90 14.25 1.36
C ILE A 64 1.69 14.74 2.57
N LEU A 65 1.02 15.39 3.53
CA LEU A 65 1.65 15.86 4.76
C LEU A 65 2.22 14.69 5.59
N GLY A 66 1.49 13.58 5.65
CA GLY A 66 1.94 12.37 6.35
C GLY A 66 3.19 11.78 5.71
N ILE A 67 3.21 11.64 4.38
CA ILE A 67 4.41 11.18 3.66
C ILE A 67 5.58 12.12 3.95
N ALA A 68 5.40 13.42 3.79
CA ALA A 68 6.46 14.39 4.04
C ALA A 68 6.98 14.32 5.49
N LEU A 69 6.07 14.28 6.47
CA LEU A 69 6.43 14.26 7.89
C LEU A 69 7.12 12.97 8.31
N PHE A 70 6.63 11.82 7.86
CA PHE A 70 7.12 10.51 8.30
C PHE A 70 8.31 10.00 7.46
N SER A 71 8.54 10.53 6.26
CA SER A 71 9.70 10.17 5.44
C SER A 71 11.02 10.57 6.09
N PHE A 72 11.09 11.75 6.71
CA PHE A 72 12.32 12.22 7.37
C PHE A 72 12.82 11.32 8.50
N PRO A 73 11.98 10.91 9.49
CA PRO A 73 12.40 9.98 10.53
C PRO A 73 12.84 8.62 9.95
N VAL A 74 12.13 8.09 8.94
CA VAL A 74 12.46 6.80 8.34
C VAL A 74 13.77 6.88 7.58
N GLU A 75 14.00 7.95 6.82
CA GLU A 75 15.26 8.19 6.13
C GLU A 75 16.42 8.32 7.12
N PHE A 76 16.26 9.11 8.17
CA PHE A 76 17.26 9.24 9.23
C PHE A 76 17.60 7.88 9.86
N LEU A 77 16.60 7.07 10.16
CA LEU A 77 16.79 5.73 10.73
C LEU A 77 17.52 4.80 9.75
N LEU A 78 17.20 4.85 8.47
CA LEU A 78 17.86 4.05 7.44
C LEU A 78 19.32 4.47 7.22
N GLN A 79 19.62 5.76 7.33
CA GLN A 79 20.98 6.26 7.17
C GLN A 79 21.88 5.90 8.38
N HIS A 80 21.35 5.95 9.60
CA HIS A 80 22.15 5.76 10.81
C HIS A 80 22.04 4.34 11.39
N PHE A 81 20.92 3.66 11.16
CA PHE A 81 20.61 2.33 11.72
C PHE A 81 20.08 1.36 10.66
N GLN A 82 20.73 1.34 9.49
CA GLN A 82 20.25 0.56 8.34
C GLN A 82 19.94 -0.89 8.69
N VAL A 83 20.88 -1.62 9.31
CA VAL A 83 20.71 -3.06 9.59
C VAL A 83 19.55 -3.34 10.55
N PRO A 84 19.46 -2.70 11.72
CA PRO A 84 18.31 -2.88 12.62
C PRO A 84 16.98 -2.53 11.99
N VAL A 85 16.92 -1.46 11.19
CA VAL A 85 15.68 -1.03 10.53
C VAL A 85 15.24 -2.03 9.47
N LEU A 86 16.16 -2.53 8.65
CA LEU A 86 15.85 -3.58 7.67
C LEU A 86 15.38 -4.87 8.34
N TRP A 87 15.97 -5.27 9.46
CA TRP A 87 15.47 -6.42 10.22
C TRP A 87 14.11 -6.17 10.85
N ALA A 88 13.85 -4.97 11.35
CA ALA A 88 12.52 -4.59 11.83
C ALA A 88 11.47 -4.65 10.71
N PHE A 89 11.80 -4.17 9.50
CA PHE A 89 10.93 -4.25 8.34
C PHE A 89 10.70 -5.71 7.90
N ALA A 90 11.74 -6.51 7.84
CA ALA A 90 11.62 -7.95 7.54
C ALA A 90 10.73 -8.66 8.58
N GLY A 91 10.92 -8.35 9.86
CA GLY A 91 10.07 -8.86 10.94
C GLY A 91 8.62 -8.44 10.82
N ALA A 92 8.36 -7.17 10.47
CA ALA A 92 7.01 -6.68 10.23
C ALA A 92 6.32 -7.43 9.07
N ILE A 93 7.03 -7.64 7.96
CA ILE A 93 6.50 -8.41 6.81
C ILE A 93 6.21 -9.85 7.22
N VAL A 94 7.16 -10.53 7.89
CA VAL A 94 6.95 -11.90 8.39
C VAL A 94 5.78 -11.95 9.37
N GLY A 95 5.63 -10.93 10.23
CA GLY A 95 4.53 -10.79 11.18
C GLY A 95 3.15 -10.69 10.54
N THR A 96 3.04 -10.29 9.27
CA THR A 96 1.76 -10.28 8.54
C THR A 96 1.34 -11.67 8.04
N ILE A 97 2.27 -12.61 7.89
CA ILE A 97 2.00 -13.95 7.32
C ILE A 97 0.88 -14.68 8.06
N PRO A 98 0.85 -14.76 9.42
CA PRO A 98 -0.23 -15.45 10.11
C PRO A 98 -1.61 -14.88 9.82
N SER A 99 -1.72 -13.55 9.70
CA SER A 99 -2.99 -12.87 9.37
C SER A 99 -3.45 -13.22 7.95
N LEU A 100 -2.54 -13.17 6.99
CA LEU A 100 -2.83 -13.52 5.59
C LEU A 100 -3.24 -14.99 5.45
N LEU A 101 -2.55 -15.89 6.17
CA LEU A 101 -2.88 -17.31 6.19
C LEU A 101 -4.27 -17.55 6.76
N LYS A 102 -4.62 -16.85 7.85
CA LYS A 102 -5.95 -16.96 8.48
C LYS A 102 -7.05 -16.45 7.56
N GLU A 103 -6.84 -15.33 6.90
CA GLU A 103 -7.81 -14.75 5.97
C GLU A 103 -8.04 -15.64 4.76
N SER A 104 -6.97 -16.19 4.17
CA SER A 104 -7.09 -17.12 3.03
C SER A 104 -7.82 -18.42 3.40
N THR A 105 -7.71 -18.88 4.65
CA THR A 105 -8.35 -20.14 5.11
C THR A 105 -9.83 -19.95 5.42
N GLN A 106 -10.29 -18.73 5.72
CA GLN A 106 -11.69 -18.45 6.00
C GLN A 106 -12.59 -18.54 4.76
N LYS A 107 -12.03 -18.31 3.57
CA LYS A 107 -12.80 -18.27 2.31
C LYS A 107 -12.92 -19.63 1.61
N SER A 108 -12.00 -20.56 1.82
CA SER A 108 -12.01 -21.90 1.19
C SER A 108 -11.15 -22.89 1.96
N LYS A 109 -11.51 -24.19 1.90
CA LYS A 109 -10.59 -25.28 2.33
C LYS A 109 -9.43 -25.32 1.35
N ARG A 110 -8.21 -25.33 1.87
CA ARG A 110 -6.99 -25.46 1.05
C ARG A 110 -6.96 -26.81 0.35
N ASP A 111 -6.79 -26.76 -0.95
CA ASP A 111 -6.52 -27.93 -1.77
C ASP A 111 -5.02 -27.96 -2.13
N SER A 112 -4.53 -29.13 -2.52
CA SER A 112 -3.15 -29.33 -3.02
C SER A 112 -2.85 -28.42 -4.23
N ILE A 113 -3.86 -28.07 -5.01
CA ILE A 113 -3.79 -27.17 -6.14
C ILE A 113 -3.43 -25.73 -5.68
N ASP A 114 -3.99 -25.27 -4.57
CA ASP A 114 -3.71 -23.93 -4.02
C ASP A 114 -2.23 -23.80 -3.60
N LEU A 115 -1.67 -24.87 -3.02
CA LEU A 115 -0.26 -24.93 -2.67
C LEU A 115 0.64 -24.88 -3.92
N ALA A 116 0.26 -25.61 -4.98
CA ALA A 116 0.99 -25.60 -6.25
C ALA A 116 0.98 -24.19 -6.88
N TRP A 117 -0.18 -23.49 -6.85
CA TRP A 117 -0.27 -22.10 -7.31
C TRP A 117 0.58 -21.15 -6.48
N LEU A 118 0.59 -21.31 -5.15
CA LEU A 118 1.41 -20.47 -4.26
C LEU A 118 2.91 -20.64 -4.56
N ILE A 119 3.37 -21.90 -4.67
CA ILE A 119 4.78 -22.19 -4.98
C ILE A 119 5.12 -21.68 -6.39
N GLY A 120 4.26 -21.95 -7.37
CA GLY A 120 4.44 -21.50 -8.76
C GLY A 120 4.55 -19.98 -8.85
N THR A 121 3.63 -19.26 -8.22
CA THR A 121 3.65 -17.79 -8.18
C THR A 121 4.89 -17.25 -7.47
N PHE A 122 5.29 -17.87 -6.36
CA PHE A 122 6.50 -17.49 -5.63
C PHE A 122 7.76 -17.63 -6.50
N ILE A 123 7.91 -18.77 -7.20
CA ILE A 123 9.05 -19.02 -8.09
C ILE A 123 9.03 -18.04 -9.27
N ILE A 124 7.89 -17.89 -9.95
CA ILE A 124 7.75 -16.98 -11.10
C ILE A 124 8.05 -15.54 -10.68
N SER A 125 7.49 -15.07 -9.56
CA SER A 125 7.74 -13.73 -9.05
C SER A 125 9.20 -13.53 -8.66
N GLY A 126 9.83 -14.52 -8.03
CA GLY A 126 11.24 -14.49 -7.68
C GLY A 126 12.16 -14.41 -8.90
N LEU A 127 11.89 -15.24 -9.92
CA LEU A 127 12.63 -15.20 -11.19
C LEU A 127 12.43 -13.88 -11.93
N LEU A 128 11.21 -13.36 -11.95
CA LEU A 128 10.89 -12.08 -12.59
C LEU A 128 11.60 -10.93 -11.88
N LEU A 129 11.60 -10.89 -10.55
CA LEU A 129 12.32 -9.87 -9.79
C LEU A 129 13.84 -9.98 -9.96
N TYR A 130 14.38 -11.21 -10.00
CA TYR A 130 15.81 -11.43 -10.23
C TYR A 130 16.27 -10.92 -11.60
N ASN A 131 15.46 -11.14 -12.64
CA ASN A 131 15.77 -10.71 -14.00
C ASN A 131 15.19 -9.31 -14.33
N LEU A 132 14.55 -8.63 -13.39
CA LEU A 132 13.83 -7.38 -13.65
C LEU A 132 14.77 -6.29 -14.20
N SER A 133 15.99 -6.21 -13.64
CA SER A 133 17.01 -5.25 -14.09
C SER A 133 17.43 -5.47 -15.54
N ASP A 134 17.49 -6.72 -15.97
CA ASP A 134 17.88 -7.09 -17.33
C ASP A 134 16.72 -6.91 -18.32
N LEU A 135 15.48 -7.14 -17.86
CA LEU A 135 14.26 -7.02 -18.69
C LEU A 135 13.83 -5.56 -18.90
N VAL A 136 13.91 -4.74 -17.85
CA VAL A 136 13.40 -3.36 -17.87
C VAL A 136 14.51 -2.34 -18.07
N GLY A 137 15.77 -2.73 -17.79
CA GLY A 137 16.90 -1.83 -17.77
C GLY A 137 16.79 -0.77 -16.66
N THR A 138 17.66 0.20 -16.70
CA THR A 138 17.56 1.37 -15.79
C THR A 138 16.62 2.40 -16.40
N LEU A 139 15.42 2.49 -15.88
CA LEU A 139 14.50 3.56 -16.28
C LEU A 139 15.07 4.91 -15.84
N PRO A 140 15.19 5.88 -16.73
CA PRO A 140 15.66 7.21 -16.35
C PRO A 140 14.67 7.84 -15.34
N ALA A 141 15.20 8.57 -14.37
CA ALA A 141 14.40 9.28 -13.37
C ALA A 141 13.68 10.47 -14.00
N THR A 142 12.67 10.20 -14.82
CA THR A 142 11.84 11.20 -15.49
C THR A 142 10.47 11.29 -14.80
N PHE A 143 9.78 12.40 -15.00
CA PHE A 143 8.41 12.58 -14.52
C PHE A 143 7.48 11.44 -14.98
N ALA A 144 7.61 11.00 -16.23
CA ALA A 144 6.82 9.89 -16.78
C ALA A 144 7.08 8.57 -16.03
N SER A 145 8.34 8.26 -15.70
CA SER A 145 8.70 7.04 -14.95
C SER A 145 8.11 7.07 -13.53
N PHE A 146 8.12 8.23 -12.86
CA PHE A 146 7.51 8.38 -11.54
C PHE A 146 5.98 8.25 -11.59
N VAL A 147 5.32 8.82 -12.61
CA VAL A 147 3.87 8.67 -12.78
C VAL A 147 3.51 7.20 -13.03
N LEU A 148 4.27 6.50 -13.86
CA LEU A 148 4.05 5.08 -14.15
C LEU A 148 4.24 4.21 -12.89
N ALA A 149 5.31 4.44 -12.14
CA ALA A 149 5.55 3.75 -10.87
C ALA A 149 4.43 4.02 -9.87
N GLY A 150 4.01 5.28 -9.71
CA GLY A 150 2.90 5.65 -8.85
C GLY A 150 1.58 5.00 -9.26
N ALA A 151 1.30 4.91 -10.56
CA ALA A 151 0.10 4.23 -11.08
C ALA A 151 0.12 2.72 -10.78
N LEU A 152 1.26 2.05 -10.93
CA LEU A 152 1.41 0.63 -10.60
C LEU A 152 1.23 0.37 -9.10
N ILE A 153 1.81 1.22 -8.24
CA ILE A 153 1.61 1.15 -6.79
C ILE A 153 0.13 1.35 -6.44
N ALA A 154 -0.52 2.34 -7.05
CA ALA A 154 -1.94 2.60 -6.80
C ALA A 154 -2.84 1.43 -7.21
N LEU A 155 -2.54 0.77 -8.33
CA LEU A 155 -3.24 -0.46 -8.74
C LEU A 155 -3.09 -1.57 -7.70
N GLY A 156 -1.89 -1.78 -7.14
CA GLY A 156 -1.65 -2.77 -6.09
C GLY A 156 -2.40 -2.47 -4.79
N VAL A 157 -2.72 -1.21 -4.53
CA VAL A 157 -3.53 -0.80 -3.35
C VAL A 157 -5.03 -0.94 -3.60
N LEU A 158 -5.47 -0.71 -4.84
CA LEU A 158 -6.89 -0.76 -5.23
C LEU A 158 -7.40 -2.19 -5.43
N VAL A 159 -6.51 -3.09 -5.87
CA VAL A 159 -6.87 -4.51 -6.02
C VAL A 159 -6.74 -5.18 -4.66
N PRO A 160 -7.84 -5.50 -3.97
CA PRO A 160 -7.75 -6.22 -2.71
C PRO A 160 -7.16 -7.61 -2.98
N GLY A 161 -6.08 -7.90 -2.29
CA GLY A 161 -5.46 -9.22 -2.30
C GLY A 161 -6.31 -10.27 -1.62
#